data_27ef47cf23b07ac1900df31f7e194e31
#
_entry.id   27ef47cf23b07ac1900df31f7e194e31
#
_cell.length_a   1.000
_cell.length_b   1.000
_cell.length_c   1.000
_cell.angle_alpha   90.00
_cell.angle_beta   90.00
_cell.angle_gamma   90.00
#
_symmetry.space_group_name_H-M   'P 1'
#
loop_
_entity.id
_entity.type
_entity.pdbx_description
1 polymer ?
#
loop_
_entity_poly.entity_id
_entity_poly.type
_entity_poly.pdbx_seq_one_letter_code
_entity_poly.pdbx_strand_id
1 'polypeptide(L)'
;MKKILVKLTIFASLLLALAGCTKEELKDTRVTAVKTLYEPTNGKSIVLQSSASASLYFEWEPAKAEDSGMVLYEVAFDKEGGDFSNPIYRIASDNNGGYNHATLTHKQLNKIAGMAGIESAATGKIIWTVFSSKGINDIKAEESRTIEITRLSGFADIPVDVFVTGEGTEGGTDLSKASIMKSTANGEFEVYTKLTAGKTYHFTDAKVGTPRLFYVQNNLLKEGTTNITAPKTGVFRINLDFTLGVAVYTEITDMQLFFCPTNSFLFSCDYTANGVWKATSKPITFKTEGWGKDERYKFKMTTLTSAGDIVGEWWGTPNTDSRPTSSSPASYYYLFPVDNDQWNGKFKFATEIDGSLSDVSVFLQATGPYTHEIKKVGAQ
;
A
#
# COMPACT_ATOMS: atom_id res chain seq x y z
N MET A 1 3.72 -51.67 57.95
CA MET A 1 4.10 -51.98 56.60
C MET A 1 3.27 -51.23 55.52
N LYS A 2 1.92 -51.19 55.58
CA LYS A 2 1.10 -50.47 54.55
C LYS A 2 1.41 -48.99 54.42
N LYS A 3 1.71 -48.22 55.45
CA LYS A 3 2.04 -46.77 55.38
C LYS A 3 3.39 -46.45 54.78
N ILE A 4 4.33 -47.40 54.84
CA ILE A 4 5.66 -47.25 54.26
C ILE A 4 5.59 -47.51 52.73
N LEU A 5 4.80 -48.51 52.33
CA LEU A 5 4.58 -48.84 50.92
C LEU A 5 3.91 -47.66 50.14
N VAL A 6 2.90 -46.98 50.74
CA VAL A 6 2.21 -45.85 50.17
C VAL A 6 3.15 -44.64 50.03
N LYS A 7 4.03 -44.39 50.98
CA LYS A 7 5.03 -43.32 50.88
C LYS A 7 6.08 -43.61 49.81
N LEU A 8 6.47 -44.86 49.63
CA LEU A 8 7.42 -45.27 48.60
C LEU A 8 6.83 -45.16 47.18
N THR A 9 5.55 -45.53 47.03
CA THR A 9 4.84 -45.36 45.73
C THR A 9 4.61 -43.90 45.36
N ILE A 10 4.30 -43.01 46.31
CA ILE A 10 4.15 -41.57 46.08
C ILE A 10 5.52 -40.95 45.71
N PHE A 11 6.59 -41.39 46.35
CA PHE A 11 7.93 -40.89 46.04
C PHE A 11 8.43 -41.38 44.69
N ALA A 12 8.14 -42.63 44.30
CA ALA A 12 8.46 -43.16 42.97
C ALA A 12 7.65 -42.51 41.86
N SER A 13 6.36 -42.16 42.06
CA SER A 13 5.54 -41.45 41.10
C SER A 13 5.98 -39.98 40.93
N LEU A 14 6.48 -39.34 42.00
CA LEU A 14 7.03 -37.98 41.94
C LEU A 14 8.39 -37.92 41.17
N LEU A 15 9.22 -38.97 41.29
CA LEU A 15 10.47 -39.11 40.54
C LEU A 15 10.23 -39.38 39.05
N LEU A 16 9.18 -40.09 38.68
CA LEU A 16 8.78 -40.32 37.29
C LEU A 16 8.22 -39.05 36.61
N ALA A 17 7.58 -38.17 37.38
CA ALA A 17 7.11 -36.86 36.83
C ALA A 17 8.21 -35.85 36.53
N LEU A 18 9.41 -36.01 37.10
CA LEU A 18 10.56 -35.15 36.85
C LEU A 18 11.42 -35.59 35.64
N ALA A 19 11.19 -36.81 35.11
CA ALA A 19 11.91 -37.32 33.93
C ALA A 19 11.25 -36.95 32.60
N GLY A 20 10.15 -36.19 32.61
CA GLY A 20 9.35 -35.88 31.42
C GLY A 20 9.67 -34.58 30.71
N CYS A 21 10.66 -33.80 31.15
CA CYS A 21 11.15 -32.68 30.40
C CYS A 21 12.43 -33.07 29.63
N THR A 22 12.30 -33.81 28.55
CA THR A 22 13.28 -33.70 27.49
C THR A 22 13.15 -32.30 26.93
N LYS A 23 14.12 -31.43 27.21
CA LYS A 23 14.35 -30.25 26.36
C LYS A 23 14.45 -30.79 24.94
N GLU A 24 13.45 -30.54 24.10
CA GLU A 24 13.69 -30.56 22.67
C GLU A 24 14.81 -29.54 22.45
N GLU A 25 16.01 -30.01 22.27
CA GLU A 25 17.06 -29.17 21.69
C GLU A 25 16.51 -28.75 20.34
N LEU A 26 16.29 -27.45 20.19
CA LEU A 26 16.02 -26.84 18.88
C LEU A 26 17.21 -27.28 18.01
N LYS A 27 17.01 -28.33 17.22
CA LYS A 27 18.03 -28.79 16.26
C LYS A 27 18.27 -27.62 15.35
N ASP A 28 19.49 -27.12 15.43
CA ASP A 28 20.00 -26.06 14.56
C ASP A 28 19.98 -26.59 13.12
N THR A 29 18.91 -26.30 12.40
CA THR A 29 18.67 -26.89 11.09
C THR A 29 19.53 -26.13 10.08
N ARG A 30 20.57 -26.78 9.60
CA ARG A 30 21.47 -26.22 8.59
C ARG A 30 20.74 -26.08 7.26
N VAL A 31 21.07 -25.00 6.55
CA VAL A 31 20.63 -24.75 5.18
C VAL A 31 21.88 -24.65 4.29
N THR A 32 21.78 -25.11 3.04
CA THR A 32 22.88 -24.97 2.08
C THR A 32 22.87 -23.55 1.49
N ALA A 33 24.02 -23.04 1.09
CA ALA A 33 24.11 -21.87 0.26
C ALA A 33 23.46 -22.13 -1.12
N VAL A 34 22.89 -21.09 -1.72
CA VAL A 34 22.55 -21.09 -3.14
C VAL A 34 23.83 -21.13 -3.94
N LYS A 35 23.94 -22.06 -4.89
CA LYS A 35 25.19 -22.24 -5.68
C LYS A 35 25.19 -21.41 -6.93
N THR A 36 24.07 -21.34 -7.62
CA THR A 36 23.97 -20.71 -8.94
C THR A 36 22.84 -19.68 -8.97
N LEU A 37 23.14 -18.48 -9.42
CA LEU A 37 22.16 -17.47 -9.78
C LEU A 37 21.83 -17.63 -11.27
N TYR A 38 20.54 -17.59 -11.66
CA TYR A 38 20.12 -17.76 -13.06
C TYR A 38 19.83 -16.43 -13.76
N GLU A 39 18.93 -15.64 -13.20
CA GLU A 39 18.54 -14.33 -13.74
C GLU A 39 18.56 -13.24 -12.64
N PRO A 40 18.90 -12.01 -13.00
CA PRO A 40 19.47 -11.54 -14.25
C PRO A 40 20.92 -12.04 -14.48
N THR A 41 21.31 -12.13 -15.76
CA THR A 41 22.68 -12.46 -16.13
C THR A 41 23.67 -11.44 -15.57
N ASN A 42 24.88 -11.88 -15.26
CA ASN A 42 25.92 -10.98 -14.75
C ASN A 42 26.24 -9.85 -15.74
N GLY A 43 26.24 -8.60 -15.27
CA GLY A 43 26.49 -7.41 -16.08
C GLY A 43 25.28 -6.93 -16.90
N LYS A 44 24.08 -7.47 -16.68
CA LYS A 44 22.87 -7.01 -17.40
C LYS A 44 22.63 -5.51 -17.19
N SER A 45 22.51 -4.77 -18.30
CA SER A 45 22.13 -3.34 -18.29
C SER A 45 20.61 -3.18 -18.35
N ILE A 46 20.08 -2.28 -17.52
CA ILE A 46 18.65 -2.02 -17.36
C ILE A 46 18.42 -0.51 -17.35
N VAL A 47 17.65 -0.02 -18.28
CA VAL A 47 17.11 1.33 -18.24
C VAL A 47 15.75 1.27 -17.51
N LEU A 48 15.65 1.88 -16.33
CA LEU A 48 14.44 1.86 -15.55
C LEU A 48 13.32 2.64 -16.27
N GLN A 49 12.09 2.14 -16.11
CA GLN A 49 10.88 2.70 -16.70
C GLN A 49 9.90 3.10 -15.59
N SER A 50 9.18 4.19 -15.81
CA SER A 50 8.19 4.72 -14.86
C SER A 50 6.87 3.93 -14.82
N SER A 51 6.69 2.93 -15.71
CA SER A 51 5.50 2.10 -15.74
C SER A 51 5.36 1.29 -14.44
N ALA A 52 4.18 1.29 -13.85
CA ALA A 52 3.88 0.52 -12.64
C ALA A 52 4.07 -1.00 -12.80
N SER A 53 3.93 -1.52 -14.03
CA SER A 53 4.11 -2.93 -14.37
C SER A 53 5.55 -3.30 -14.72
N ALA A 54 6.43 -2.31 -14.90
CA ALA A 54 7.83 -2.59 -15.23
C ALA A 54 8.54 -3.27 -14.07
N SER A 55 9.12 -4.43 -14.30
CA SER A 55 9.79 -5.23 -13.30
C SER A 55 10.99 -5.99 -13.86
N LEU A 56 11.86 -6.42 -12.97
CA LEU A 56 12.98 -7.31 -13.26
C LEU A 56 12.80 -8.59 -12.47
N TYR A 57 13.00 -9.71 -13.14
CA TYR A 57 12.91 -11.05 -12.55
C TYR A 57 14.29 -11.53 -12.10
N PHE A 58 14.35 -12.06 -10.89
CA PHE A 58 15.51 -12.66 -10.27
C PHE A 58 15.22 -14.14 -10.01
N GLU A 59 16.15 -15.03 -10.33
CA GLU A 59 15.98 -16.47 -10.16
C GLU A 59 17.31 -17.14 -9.82
N TRP A 60 17.24 -18.20 -8.99
CA TRP A 60 18.40 -18.94 -8.52
C TRP A 60 18.11 -20.42 -8.29
N GLU A 61 19.16 -21.22 -8.14
CA GLU A 61 19.08 -22.62 -7.78
C GLU A 61 18.49 -22.78 -6.36
N PRO A 62 17.51 -23.68 -6.16
CA PRO A 62 16.97 -23.91 -4.83
C PRO A 62 18.01 -24.46 -3.84
N ALA A 63 18.13 -23.81 -2.68
CA ALA A 63 18.89 -24.35 -1.55
C ALA A 63 18.13 -25.47 -0.83
N LYS A 64 18.81 -26.25 -0.02
CA LYS A 64 18.25 -27.39 0.70
C LYS A 64 18.44 -27.22 2.20
N ALA A 65 17.40 -27.53 2.96
CA ALA A 65 17.51 -27.71 4.40
C ALA A 65 17.86 -29.15 4.74
N GLU A 66 18.66 -29.37 5.78
CA GLU A 66 19.11 -30.69 6.22
C GLU A 66 17.95 -31.61 6.60
N ASP A 67 16.87 -31.07 7.14
CA ASP A 67 15.65 -31.77 7.50
C ASP A 67 14.59 -31.84 6.38
N SER A 68 14.96 -31.43 5.15
CA SER A 68 14.05 -31.34 3.97
C SER A 68 12.90 -30.37 4.16
N GLY A 69 12.92 -29.49 5.17
CA GLY A 69 11.89 -28.48 5.39
C GLY A 69 12.04 -27.28 4.45
N MET A 70 11.08 -26.35 4.56
CA MET A 70 11.05 -25.15 3.73
C MET A 70 12.25 -24.25 4.01
N VAL A 71 12.88 -23.77 2.95
CA VAL A 71 13.93 -22.74 2.95
C VAL A 71 13.29 -21.42 2.56
N LEU A 72 13.65 -20.35 3.27
CA LEU A 72 13.26 -18.99 2.93
C LEU A 72 14.42 -18.26 2.26
N TYR A 73 14.10 -17.32 1.38
CA TYR A 73 15.10 -16.58 0.62
C TYR A 73 14.88 -15.07 0.72
N GLU A 74 15.98 -14.34 0.75
CA GLU A 74 16.02 -12.89 0.56
C GLU A 74 17.03 -12.53 -0.52
N VAL A 75 16.63 -11.63 -1.42
CA VAL A 75 17.57 -11.00 -2.35
C VAL A 75 18.23 -9.83 -1.63
N ALA A 76 19.54 -9.78 -1.65
CA ALA A 76 20.31 -8.71 -1.05
C ALA A 76 21.04 -7.91 -2.13
N PHE A 77 21.11 -6.60 -1.92
CA PHE A 77 21.78 -5.66 -2.82
C PHE A 77 22.86 -4.91 -2.06
N ASP A 78 23.96 -4.63 -2.75
CA ASP A 78 25.03 -3.81 -2.23
C ASP A 78 25.57 -2.89 -3.36
N LYS A 79 26.34 -1.88 -2.97
CA LYS A 79 27.03 -1.02 -3.93
C LYS A 79 28.18 -1.78 -4.60
N GLU A 80 28.62 -1.32 -5.75
CA GLU A 80 29.76 -1.90 -6.46
C GLU A 80 30.97 -2.02 -5.51
N GLY A 81 31.56 -3.23 -5.43
CA GLY A 81 32.67 -3.54 -4.54
C GLY A 81 32.28 -3.86 -3.09
N GLY A 82 31.00 -3.89 -2.73
CA GLY A 82 30.51 -4.35 -1.43
C GLY A 82 30.71 -5.86 -1.24
N ASP A 83 30.63 -6.32 0.00
CA ASP A 83 30.84 -7.73 0.38
C ASP A 83 29.58 -8.40 0.99
N PHE A 84 28.47 -7.66 1.07
CA PHE A 84 27.22 -8.06 1.72
C PHE A 84 27.31 -8.32 3.22
N SER A 85 28.36 -7.88 3.88
CA SER A 85 28.42 -7.89 5.36
C SER A 85 27.39 -6.95 5.98
N ASN A 86 27.08 -5.87 5.27
CA ASN A 86 26.02 -4.91 5.61
C ASN A 86 25.32 -4.41 4.33
N PRO A 87 24.50 -5.26 3.69
CA PRO A 87 23.89 -4.93 2.41
C PRO A 87 22.98 -3.71 2.52
N ILE A 88 23.00 -2.85 1.50
CA ILE A 88 22.19 -1.61 1.47
C ILE A 88 20.68 -1.89 1.43
N TYR A 89 20.28 -3.06 0.95
CA TYR A 89 18.89 -3.47 0.89
C TYR A 89 18.74 -4.98 0.89
N ARG A 90 17.75 -5.49 1.63
CA ARG A 90 17.33 -6.91 1.57
C ARG A 90 15.82 -6.96 1.39
N ILE A 91 15.34 -7.90 0.61
CA ILE A 91 13.91 -8.11 0.36
C ILE A 91 13.63 -9.61 0.26
N ALA A 92 12.55 -10.04 0.91
CA ALA A 92 12.07 -11.41 0.79
C ALA A 92 11.72 -11.73 -0.67
N SER A 93 12.00 -12.95 -1.09
CA SER A 93 11.57 -13.46 -2.40
C SER A 93 10.05 -13.57 -2.50
N ASP A 94 9.54 -13.87 -3.67
CA ASP A 94 8.11 -14.01 -3.90
C ASP A 94 7.52 -15.10 -2.98
N ASN A 95 6.21 -15.01 -2.70
CA ASN A 95 5.51 -15.84 -1.72
C ASN A 95 6.12 -15.75 -0.30
N ASN A 96 6.34 -14.51 0.18
CA ASN A 96 6.89 -14.24 1.52
C ASN A 96 8.21 -14.96 1.81
N GLY A 97 9.09 -15.02 0.83
CA GLY A 97 10.39 -15.67 0.93
C GLY A 97 10.39 -17.14 0.53
N GLY A 98 9.26 -17.74 0.19
CA GLY A 98 9.14 -19.17 -0.06
C GLY A 98 9.53 -19.64 -1.47
N TYR A 99 9.71 -18.72 -2.43
CA TYR A 99 10.09 -19.07 -3.79
C TYR A 99 11.57 -18.80 -4.06
N ASN A 100 12.18 -19.59 -4.95
CA ASN A 100 13.53 -19.38 -5.43
C ASN A 100 13.62 -18.35 -6.56
N HIS A 101 12.73 -17.38 -6.53
CA HIS A 101 12.71 -16.23 -7.43
C HIS A 101 12.07 -15.01 -6.75
N ALA A 102 12.37 -13.84 -7.30
CA ALA A 102 11.78 -12.57 -6.87
C ALA A 102 11.52 -11.65 -8.06
N THR A 103 10.39 -10.96 -8.03
CA THR A 103 10.02 -9.98 -9.04
C THR A 103 10.09 -8.58 -8.42
N LEU A 104 11.12 -7.81 -8.76
CA LEU A 104 11.29 -6.45 -8.28
C LEU A 104 10.82 -5.43 -9.31
N THR A 105 9.96 -4.52 -8.88
CA THR A 105 9.52 -3.41 -9.73
C THR A 105 10.66 -2.45 -10.04
N HIS A 106 10.59 -1.74 -11.17
CA HIS A 106 11.56 -0.70 -11.51
C HIS A 106 11.59 0.43 -10.46
N LYS A 107 10.48 0.69 -9.76
CA LYS A 107 10.43 1.61 -8.62
C LYS A 107 11.32 1.14 -7.46
N GLN A 108 11.25 -0.14 -7.09
CA GLN A 108 12.11 -0.71 -6.06
C GLN A 108 13.59 -0.65 -6.47
N LEU A 109 13.91 -1.01 -7.72
CA LEU A 109 15.26 -0.93 -8.25
C LEU A 109 15.80 0.51 -8.28
N ASN A 110 14.96 1.50 -8.62
CA ASN A 110 15.33 2.91 -8.57
C ASN A 110 15.69 3.38 -7.15
N LYS A 111 14.92 2.94 -6.15
CA LYS A 111 15.22 3.19 -4.74
C LYS A 111 16.55 2.56 -4.32
N ILE A 112 16.76 1.30 -4.66
CA ILE A 112 18.00 0.56 -4.34
C ILE A 112 19.21 1.24 -4.99
N ALA A 113 19.11 1.59 -6.27
CA ALA A 113 20.17 2.30 -6.99
C ALA A 113 20.48 3.68 -6.37
N GLY A 114 19.45 4.40 -5.88
CA GLY A 114 19.66 5.64 -5.11
C GLY A 114 20.38 5.41 -3.79
N MET A 115 20.04 4.34 -3.05
CA MET A 115 20.76 3.96 -1.81
C MET A 115 22.20 3.56 -2.08
N ALA A 116 22.50 3.02 -3.28
CA ALA A 116 23.88 2.73 -3.72
C ALA A 116 24.68 3.99 -4.10
N GLY A 117 24.04 5.18 -4.15
CA GLY A 117 24.68 6.45 -4.50
C GLY A 117 24.69 6.76 -6.01
N ILE A 118 23.89 6.03 -6.80
CA ILE A 118 23.72 6.38 -8.22
C ILE A 118 22.77 7.57 -8.30
N GLU A 119 23.20 8.66 -8.92
CA GLU A 119 22.39 9.90 -9.07
C GLU A 119 21.19 9.69 -10.00
N SER A 120 20.18 10.57 -9.90
CA SER A 120 19.02 10.60 -10.79
C SER A 120 19.47 10.75 -12.26
N ALA A 121 18.83 9.99 -13.16
CA ALA A 121 19.15 9.89 -14.58
C ALA A 121 20.57 9.38 -14.90
N ALA A 122 21.37 9.04 -13.91
CA ALA A 122 22.71 8.47 -14.11
C ALA A 122 22.64 6.94 -14.25
N THR A 123 23.69 6.40 -14.89
CA THR A 123 23.92 4.97 -14.98
C THR A 123 25.01 4.57 -13.99
N GLY A 124 24.78 3.50 -13.26
CA GLY A 124 25.77 2.96 -12.32
C GLY A 124 25.53 1.49 -12.06
N LYS A 125 26.44 0.87 -11.31
CA LYS A 125 26.41 -0.55 -11.03
C LYS A 125 26.08 -0.81 -9.57
N ILE A 126 25.27 -1.84 -9.35
CA ILE A 126 25.03 -2.47 -8.06
C ILE A 126 25.29 -3.95 -8.16
N ILE A 127 25.62 -4.56 -7.04
CA ILE A 127 25.77 -6.01 -6.95
C ILE A 127 24.59 -6.62 -6.19
N TRP A 128 24.27 -7.85 -6.50
CA TRP A 128 23.21 -8.59 -5.84
C TRP A 128 23.61 -10.03 -5.56
N THR A 129 23.03 -10.61 -4.52
CA THR A 129 23.17 -12.00 -4.13
C THR A 129 21.88 -12.48 -3.46
N VAL A 130 21.86 -13.73 -3.02
CA VAL A 130 20.72 -14.31 -2.30
C VAL A 130 21.20 -14.86 -0.96
N PHE A 131 20.39 -14.68 0.07
CA PHE A 131 20.51 -15.37 1.33
C PHE A 131 19.45 -16.45 1.43
N SER A 132 19.85 -17.67 1.71
CA SER A 132 18.94 -18.76 2.07
C SER A 132 18.92 -18.91 3.58
N SER A 133 17.74 -19.07 4.18
CA SER A 133 17.60 -19.12 5.63
C SER A 133 16.65 -20.20 6.10
N LYS A 134 16.87 -20.66 7.33
CA LYS A 134 15.94 -21.49 8.07
C LYS A 134 16.07 -21.18 9.57
N GLY A 135 14.94 -20.75 10.18
CA GLY A 135 14.98 -20.24 11.54
C GLY A 135 15.84 -19.00 11.67
N ILE A 136 16.85 -19.05 12.53
CA ILE A 136 17.80 -17.94 12.77
C ILE A 136 19.06 -18.02 11.92
N ASN A 137 19.24 -19.10 11.17
CA ASN A 137 20.45 -19.32 10.36
C ASN A 137 20.20 -18.83 8.95
N ASP A 138 21.03 -17.90 8.49
CA ASP A 138 21.08 -17.48 7.10
C ASP A 138 22.47 -17.71 6.53
N ILE A 139 22.53 -18.01 5.24
CA ILE A 139 23.77 -18.22 4.52
C ILE A 139 23.71 -17.54 3.15
N LYS A 140 24.76 -16.76 2.86
CA LYS A 140 24.91 -16.08 1.57
C LYS A 140 25.18 -17.09 0.47
N ALA A 141 24.67 -16.84 -0.75
CA ALA A 141 25.02 -17.59 -1.95
C ALA A 141 26.52 -17.60 -2.22
N GLU A 142 26.98 -18.65 -2.89
CA GLU A 142 28.41 -18.81 -3.24
C GLU A 142 28.88 -17.75 -4.25
N GLU A 143 27.93 -17.22 -5.07
CA GLU A 143 28.22 -16.16 -6.06
C GLU A 143 27.42 -14.88 -5.80
N SER A 144 27.87 -13.80 -6.42
CA SER A 144 27.14 -12.55 -6.55
C SER A 144 27.26 -12.07 -7.99
N ARG A 145 26.29 -11.24 -8.44
CA ARG A 145 26.27 -10.70 -9.79
C ARG A 145 26.13 -9.20 -9.78
N THR A 146 26.61 -8.58 -10.83
CA THR A 146 26.46 -7.15 -11.09
C THR A 146 25.30 -6.92 -12.04
N ILE A 147 24.53 -5.87 -11.80
CA ILE A 147 23.60 -5.28 -12.76
C ILE A 147 23.94 -3.80 -12.92
N GLU A 148 23.80 -3.29 -14.14
CA GLU A 148 23.99 -1.89 -14.46
C GLU A 148 22.61 -1.24 -14.60
N ILE A 149 22.36 -0.19 -13.85
CA ILE A 149 21.06 0.47 -13.78
C ILE A 149 21.18 1.91 -14.23
N THR A 150 20.39 2.30 -15.24
CA THR A 150 20.12 3.71 -15.55
C THR A 150 18.88 4.13 -14.77
N ARG A 151 19.04 5.04 -13.82
CA ARG A 151 17.97 5.53 -12.96
C ARG A 151 16.99 6.43 -13.70
N LEU A 152 15.77 6.52 -13.16
CA LEU A 152 14.76 7.48 -13.57
C LEU A 152 15.17 8.92 -13.19
N SER A 153 14.65 9.90 -13.94
CA SER A 153 14.86 11.32 -13.68
C SER A 153 13.92 11.81 -12.56
N GLY A 154 14.19 11.43 -11.31
CA GLY A 154 13.49 11.96 -10.14
C GLY A 154 14.16 13.24 -9.63
N PHE A 155 13.50 13.91 -8.67
CA PHE A 155 14.01 15.13 -8.06
C PHE A 155 15.05 14.82 -6.98
N ALA A 156 16.15 15.57 -6.96
CA ALA A 156 17.15 15.48 -5.89
C ALA A 156 16.65 16.13 -4.61
N ASP A 157 15.91 17.22 -4.74
CA ASP A 157 15.28 17.96 -3.63
C ASP A 157 13.77 17.74 -3.66
N ILE A 158 13.30 16.88 -2.78
CA ILE A 158 11.89 16.45 -2.67
C ILE A 158 11.16 17.44 -1.75
N PRO A 159 10.03 18.05 -2.19
CA PRO A 159 9.24 18.93 -1.34
C PRO A 159 8.64 18.16 -0.15
N VAL A 160 8.50 18.88 0.99
CA VAL A 160 7.81 18.34 2.18
C VAL A 160 6.31 18.32 1.99
N ASP A 161 5.77 19.40 1.43
CA ASP A 161 4.36 19.56 1.10
C ASP A 161 4.21 19.86 -0.40
N VAL A 162 3.09 19.45 -0.97
CA VAL A 162 2.71 19.78 -2.34
C VAL A 162 1.26 20.24 -2.38
N PHE A 163 0.98 21.24 -3.19
CA PHE A 163 -0.34 21.82 -3.37
C PHE A 163 -0.69 21.89 -4.84
N VAL A 164 -1.98 21.78 -5.17
CA VAL A 164 -2.50 22.02 -6.53
C VAL A 164 -3.31 23.31 -6.56
N THR A 165 -3.07 24.16 -7.56
CA THR A 165 -3.71 25.47 -7.71
C THR A 165 -3.82 25.87 -9.19
N GLY A 166 -4.65 26.84 -9.50
CA GLY A 166 -4.90 27.37 -10.83
C GLY A 166 -6.39 27.44 -11.17
N GLU A 167 -6.75 28.15 -12.23
CA GLU A 167 -8.16 28.31 -12.65
C GLU A 167 -8.88 26.99 -12.88
N GLY A 168 -8.14 25.93 -13.23
CA GLY A 168 -8.67 24.60 -13.46
C GLY A 168 -8.98 23.81 -12.21
N THR A 169 -8.64 24.32 -11.01
CA THR A 169 -8.83 23.64 -9.71
C THR A 169 -9.92 24.28 -8.88
N GLU A 170 -10.36 23.63 -7.82
CA GLU A 170 -11.40 24.10 -6.90
C GLU A 170 -10.98 25.35 -6.10
N GLY A 171 -9.68 25.46 -5.77
CA GLY A 171 -9.14 26.63 -5.06
C GLY A 171 -8.93 27.85 -5.94
N GLY A 172 -9.01 27.70 -7.28
CA GLY A 172 -8.73 28.75 -8.23
C GLY A 172 -7.28 29.22 -8.17
N THR A 173 -7.03 30.47 -8.54
CA THR A 173 -5.68 31.07 -8.59
C THR A 173 -5.20 31.64 -7.26
N ASP A 174 -6.06 31.66 -6.24
CA ASP A 174 -5.69 32.11 -4.90
C ASP A 174 -4.84 31.03 -4.21
N LEU A 175 -3.54 31.27 -4.13
CA LEU A 175 -2.58 30.32 -3.56
C LEU A 175 -2.92 29.94 -2.11
N SER A 176 -3.55 30.84 -1.33
CA SER A 176 -3.97 30.53 0.03
C SER A 176 -5.03 29.42 0.09
N LYS A 177 -5.80 29.27 -0.99
CA LYS A 177 -6.85 28.24 -1.17
C LYS A 177 -6.36 27.01 -1.93
N ALA A 178 -5.09 26.94 -2.29
CA ALA A 178 -4.53 25.78 -2.97
C ALA A 178 -4.80 24.49 -2.16
N SER A 179 -5.24 23.44 -2.83
CA SER A 179 -5.54 22.16 -2.19
C SER A 179 -4.25 21.43 -1.87
N ILE A 180 -4.04 21.09 -0.59
CA ILE A 180 -2.89 20.30 -0.17
C ILE A 180 -3.02 18.86 -0.67
N MET A 181 -1.93 18.26 -1.11
CA MET A 181 -1.83 16.85 -1.44
C MET A 181 -1.42 16.04 -0.20
N LYS A 182 -1.99 14.85 -0.05
CA LYS A 182 -1.64 13.93 1.03
C LYS A 182 -0.31 13.25 0.70
N SER A 183 0.65 13.34 1.62
CA SER A 183 1.86 12.51 1.54
C SER A 183 1.48 11.05 1.83
N THR A 184 1.69 10.17 0.87
CA THR A 184 1.43 8.72 0.98
C THR A 184 2.69 7.92 1.28
N ALA A 185 3.84 8.44 0.83
CA ALA A 185 5.18 7.96 1.16
C ALA A 185 6.19 9.09 0.93
N ASN A 186 7.47 8.86 1.25
CA ASN A 186 8.50 9.86 0.98
C ASN A 186 8.59 10.20 -0.51
N GLY A 187 8.29 11.46 -0.84
CA GLY A 187 8.24 11.97 -2.21
C GLY A 187 7.00 11.57 -3.03
N GLU A 188 6.03 10.91 -2.41
CA GLU A 188 4.78 10.52 -3.04
C GLU A 188 3.61 11.31 -2.46
N PHE A 189 2.80 11.90 -3.35
CA PHE A 189 1.69 12.76 -2.96
C PHE A 189 0.43 12.39 -3.74
N GLU A 190 -0.73 12.49 -3.09
CA GLU A 190 -2.04 12.19 -3.66
C GLU A 190 -3.05 13.29 -3.35
N VAL A 191 -3.89 13.62 -4.32
CA VAL A 191 -5.03 14.51 -4.10
C VAL A 191 -6.25 14.05 -4.92
N TYR A 192 -7.42 14.21 -4.33
CA TYR A 192 -8.71 14.09 -5.03
C TYR A 192 -9.26 15.49 -5.25
N THR A 193 -9.40 15.90 -6.51
CA THR A 193 -9.83 17.25 -6.88
C THR A 193 -10.61 17.25 -8.18
N LYS A 194 -11.52 18.22 -8.32
CA LYS A 194 -12.20 18.47 -9.59
C LYS A 194 -11.35 19.36 -10.47
N LEU A 195 -11.15 18.96 -11.72
CA LEU A 195 -10.54 19.77 -12.75
C LEU A 195 -11.60 20.28 -13.74
N THR A 196 -11.37 21.46 -14.32
CA THR A 196 -12.27 22.09 -15.30
C THR A 196 -11.59 22.14 -16.67
N ALA A 197 -12.22 21.54 -17.68
CA ALA A 197 -11.73 21.48 -19.06
C ALA A 197 -11.26 22.83 -19.61
N GLY A 198 -10.12 22.84 -20.29
CA GLY A 198 -9.55 24.02 -20.93
C GLY A 198 -8.97 25.07 -19.98
N LYS A 199 -9.11 24.87 -18.66
CA LYS A 199 -8.51 25.73 -17.64
C LYS A 199 -7.15 25.23 -17.23
N THR A 200 -6.28 26.13 -16.75
CA THR A 200 -4.89 25.81 -16.39
C THR A 200 -4.71 25.61 -14.89
N TYR A 201 -3.73 24.79 -14.56
CA TYR A 201 -3.30 24.55 -13.18
C TYR A 201 -1.83 24.15 -13.13
N HIS A 202 -1.25 24.13 -11.96
CA HIS A 202 0.10 23.65 -11.67
C HIS A 202 0.19 23.16 -10.21
N PHE A 203 1.34 22.60 -9.85
CA PHE A 203 1.63 22.21 -8.48
C PHE A 203 2.68 23.14 -7.87
N THR A 204 2.71 23.24 -6.54
CA THR A 204 3.65 24.09 -5.81
C THR A 204 4.00 23.47 -4.47
N ASP A 205 5.19 23.78 -3.93
CA ASP A 205 5.66 23.29 -2.63
C ASP A 205 5.29 24.19 -1.45
N ALA A 206 4.75 25.37 -1.68
CA ALA A 206 4.35 26.29 -0.63
C ALA A 206 3.17 27.16 -1.05
N LYS A 207 2.44 27.71 -0.04
CA LYS A 207 1.33 28.67 -0.22
C LYS A 207 1.74 30.12 -0.03
N VAL A 208 2.98 30.37 0.36
CA VAL A 208 3.51 31.71 0.66
C VAL A 208 4.95 31.85 0.15
N GLY A 209 5.41 33.07 0.01
CA GLY A 209 6.79 33.36 -0.43
C GLY A 209 6.98 33.16 -1.94
N THR A 210 8.13 32.62 -2.32
CA THR A 210 8.46 32.28 -3.70
C THR A 210 8.52 30.76 -3.85
N PRO A 211 7.36 30.10 -4.06
CA PRO A 211 7.30 28.65 -4.12
C PRO A 211 7.96 28.11 -5.40
N ARG A 212 8.48 26.90 -5.30
CA ARG A 212 8.83 26.11 -6.49
C ARG A 212 7.54 25.70 -7.19
N LEU A 213 7.55 25.76 -8.51
CA LEU A 213 6.41 25.38 -9.33
C LEU A 213 6.74 24.10 -10.09
N PHE A 214 5.74 23.22 -10.18
CA PHE A 214 5.86 21.96 -10.89
C PHE A 214 4.72 21.80 -11.88
N TYR A 215 5.01 21.14 -12.98
CA TYR A 215 4.03 20.82 -14.01
C TYR A 215 4.22 19.38 -14.52
N VAL A 216 3.22 18.86 -15.20
CA VAL A 216 3.27 17.52 -15.79
C VAL A 216 3.19 17.64 -17.32
N GLN A 217 4.10 16.97 -18.01
CA GLN A 217 4.12 16.85 -19.45
C GLN A 217 4.43 15.40 -19.84
N ASN A 218 3.53 14.76 -20.58
CA ASN A 218 3.66 13.35 -20.99
C ASN A 218 3.87 12.41 -19.77
N ASN A 219 3.09 12.62 -18.73
CA ASN A 219 3.17 11.92 -17.43
C ASN A 219 4.50 12.10 -16.66
N LEU A 220 5.41 12.95 -17.15
CA LEU A 220 6.62 13.31 -16.44
C LEU A 220 6.39 14.58 -15.62
N LEU A 221 6.72 14.51 -14.34
CA LEU A 221 6.72 15.63 -13.42
C LEU A 221 8.00 16.44 -13.62
N LYS A 222 7.87 17.74 -13.80
CA LYS A 222 8.96 18.68 -14.08
C LYS A 222 8.85 19.91 -13.19
N GLU A 223 9.97 20.52 -12.85
CA GLU A 223 10.00 21.83 -12.20
C GLU A 223 10.02 22.94 -13.25
N GLY A 224 9.24 23.99 -13.05
CA GLY A 224 9.16 25.14 -13.94
C GLY A 224 7.79 25.82 -13.91
N THR A 225 7.67 26.92 -14.65
CA THR A 225 6.50 27.82 -14.66
C THR A 225 5.44 27.46 -15.71
N THR A 226 5.59 26.33 -16.40
CA THR A 226 4.62 25.86 -17.39
C THR A 226 3.32 25.46 -16.72
N ASN A 227 2.19 25.94 -17.24
CA ASN A 227 0.88 25.51 -16.77
C ASN A 227 0.42 24.24 -17.49
N ILE A 228 -0.33 23.39 -16.77
CA ILE A 228 -1.00 22.22 -17.31
C ILE A 228 -2.43 22.64 -17.70
N THR A 229 -2.87 22.28 -18.90
CA THR A 229 -4.28 22.48 -19.30
C THR A 229 -5.07 21.21 -19.01
N ALA A 230 -6.16 21.32 -18.24
CA ALA A 230 -7.04 20.22 -17.97
C ALA A 230 -7.75 19.74 -19.25
N PRO A 231 -7.62 18.46 -19.66
CA PRO A 231 -8.18 17.98 -20.92
C PRO A 231 -9.69 17.82 -20.88
N LYS A 232 -10.27 17.62 -19.69
CA LYS A 232 -11.73 17.45 -19.48
C LYS A 232 -12.14 17.92 -18.10
N THR A 233 -13.45 18.19 -17.93
CA THR A 233 -14.03 18.40 -16.62
C THR A 233 -14.35 17.06 -15.97
N GLY A 234 -13.88 16.85 -14.75
CA GLY A 234 -14.10 15.61 -13.98
C GLY A 234 -13.45 15.66 -12.62
N VAL A 235 -13.71 14.66 -11.80
CA VAL A 235 -13.01 14.45 -10.52
C VAL A 235 -11.84 13.51 -10.77
N PHE A 236 -10.66 13.89 -10.30
CA PHE A 236 -9.44 13.12 -10.50
C PHE A 236 -8.75 12.82 -9.18
N ARG A 237 -8.23 11.61 -9.06
CA ARG A 237 -7.12 11.30 -8.20
C ARG A 237 -5.84 11.58 -8.97
N ILE A 238 -5.01 12.47 -8.43
CA ILE A 238 -3.71 12.83 -9.01
C ILE A 238 -2.64 12.32 -8.04
N ASN A 239 -1.80 11.43 -8.52
CA ASN A 239 -0.64 10.93 -7.79
C ASN A 239 0.62 11.53 -8.41
N LEU A 240 1.46 12.15 -7.59
CA LEU A 240 2.79 12.62 -7.96
C LEU A 240 3.85 11.80 -7.25
N ASP A 241 4.85 11.36 -7.97
CA ASP A 241 6.02 10.69 -7.42
C ASP A 241 7.28 11.47 -7.80
N PHE A 242 7.80 12.26 -6.87
CA PHE A 242 9.01 13.04 -7.05
C PHE A 242 10.26 12.18 -7.12
N THR A 243 10.24 10.97 -6.53
CA THR A 243 11.39 10.06 -6.56
C THR A 243 11.58 9.43 -7.94
N LEU A 244 10.50 9.29 -8.69
CA LEU A 244 10.49 8.79 -10.06
C LEU A 244 10.36 9.92 -11.10
N GLY A 245 9.93 11.11 -10.69
CA GLY A 245 9.62 12.22 -11.59
C GLY A 245 8.41 11.96 -12.48
N VAL A 246 7.35 11.35 -11.93
CA VAL A 246 6.16 10.97 -12.70
C VAL A 246 4.87 11.40 -12.03
N ALA A 247 3.81 11.48 -12.85
CA ALA A 247 2.45 11.73 -12.39
C ALA A 247 1.47 10.70 -13.00
N VAL A 248 0.48 10.29 -12.20
CA VAL A 248 -0.61 9.42 -12.63
C VAL A 248 -1.93 10.13 -12.38
N TYR A 249 -2.78 10.15 -13.39
CA TYR A 249 -4.13 10.69 -13.32
C TYR A 249 -5.14 9.56 -13.46
N THR A 250 -6.03 9.46 -12.49
CA THR A 250 -7.13 8.49 -12.49
C THR A 250 -8.43 9.26 -12.29
N GLU A 251 -9.34 9.16 -13.24
CA GLU A 251 -10.65 9.80 -13.10
C GLU A 251 -11.55 8.99 -12.18
N ILE A 252 -12.25 9.67 -11.29
CA ILE A 252 -13.26 9.06 -10.41
C ILE A 252 -14.62 9.31 -11.04
N THR A 253 -15.29 8.24 -11.46
CA THR A 253 -16.58 8.32 -12.14
C THR A 253 -17.76 8.08 -11.20
N ASP A 254 -17.56 7.35 -10.10
CA ASP A 254 -18.63 7.09 -9.13
C ASP A 254 -18.05 6.73 -7.75
N MET A 255 -18.81 7.01 -6.68
CA MET A 255 -18.58 6.58 -5.31
C MET A 255 -19.89 6.04 -4.75
N GLN A 256 -19.96 4.75 -4.49
CA GLN A 256 -21.20 4.06 -4.13
C GLN A 256 -21.13 3.42 -2.75
N LEU A 257 -22.22 3.42 -2.02
CA LEU A 257 -22.40 2.62 -0.83
C LEU A 257 -22.94 1.24 -1.23
N PHE A 258 -22.16 0.21 -0.96
CA PHE A 258 -22.51 -1.19 -1.17
C PHE A 258 -23.07 -1.80 0.11
N PHE A 259 -24.25 -2.42 0.03
CA PHE A 259 -24.91 -3.09 1.13
C PHE A 259 -24.72 -4.59 1.03
N CYS A 260 -23.89 -5.15 1.89
CA CYS A 260 -23.48 -6.56 1.84
C CYS A 260 -24.67 -7.53 1.89
N PRO A 261 -25.71 -7.35 2.76
CA PRO A 261 -26.78 -8.33 2.89
C PRO A 261 -27.60 -8.55 1.62
N THR A 262 -27.71 -7.56 0.75
CA THR A 262 -28.45 -7.67 -0.52
C THR A 262 -27.54 -7.83 -1.72
N ASN A 263 -26.20 -7.80 -1.52
CA ASN A 263 -25.21 -7.81 -2.58
C ASN A 263 -25.48 -6.75 -3.66
N SER A 264 -25.83 -5.54 -3.24
CA SER A 264 -26.25 -4.46 -4.13
C SER A 264 -25.82 -3.08 -3.63
N PHE A 265 -25.80 -2.11 -4.53
CA PHE A 265 -25.56 -0.71 -4.16
C PHE A 265 -26.87 -0.07 -3.73
N LEU A 266 -26.83 0.68 -2.60
CA LEU A 266 -28.00 1.44 -2.15
C LEU A 266 -28.15 2.78 -2.91
N PHE A 267 -27.03 3.49 -3.07
CA PHE A 267 -26.98 4.80 -3.74
C PHE A 267 -25.54 5.20 -4.04
N SER A 268 -25.40 6.20 -4.93
CA SER A 268 -24.14 6.91 -5.16
C SER A 268 -24.04 8.14 -4.26
N CYS A 269 -22.80 8.51 -3.93
CA CYS A 269 -22.46 9.77 -3.26
C CYS A 269 -21.89 10.74 -4.31
N ASP A 270 -22.47 11.94 -4.38
CA ASP A 270 -22.05 12.98 -5.30
C ASP A 270 -20.77 13.68 -4.79
N TYR A 271 -19.83 13.95 -5.69
CA TYR A 271 -18.66 14.73 -5.35
C TYR A 271 -19.04 16.18 -5.04
N THR A 272 -18.56 16.70 -3.92
CA THR A 272 -18.82 18.08 -3.52
C THR A 272 -17.61 18.98 -3.77
N ALA A 273 -16.54 18.80 -3.05
CA ALA A 273 -15.26 19.50 -3.21
C ALA A 273 -14.18 18.87 -2.34
N ASN A 274 -12.91 19.13 -2.65
CA ASN A 274 -11.76 18.82 -1.79
C ASN A 274 -11.73 17.36 -1.30
N GLY A 275 -11.97 16.39 -2.19
CA GLY A 275 -11.97 14.97 -1.84
C GLY A 275 -13.13 14.54 -0.96
N VAL A 276 -14.27 15.21 -1.04
CA VAL A 276 -15.50 14.88 -0.28
C VAL A 276 -16.62 14.46 -1.22
N TRP A 277 -17.23 13.31 -0.93
CA TRP A 277 -18.47 12.84 -1.56
C TRP A 277 -19.59 12.79 -0.54
N LYS A 278 -20.82 13.13 -0.97
CA LYS A 278 -22.00 13.14 -0.11
C LYS A 278 -23.21 12.54 -0.80
N ALA A 279 -24.00 11.81 -0.01
CA ALA A 279 -25.38 11.43 -0.34
C ALA A 279 -26.27 11.93 0.80
N THR A 280 -27.26 12.74 0.48
CA THR A 280 -28.10 13.44 1.48
C THR A 280 -29.45 12.75 1.59
N SER A 281 -29.97 12.61 2.81
CA SER A 281 -31.32 12.11 3.12
C SER A 281 -31.65 10.78 2.42
N LYS A 282 -30.69 9.84 2.40
CA LYS A 282 -30.89 8.53 1.75
C LYS A 282 -31.54 7.53 2.71
N PRO A 283 -32.54 6.76 2.24
CA PRO A 283 -33.18 5.74 3.05
C PRO A 283 -32.21 4.56 3.29
N ILE A 284 -32.08 4.13 4.55
CA ILE A 284 -31.29 2.96 4.93
C ILE A 284 -32.15 2.06 5.82
N THR A 285 -32.45 0.85 5.35
CA THR A 285 -33.19 -0.18 6.09
C THR A 285 -32.34 -1.46 6.14
N PHE A 286 -32.19 -2.00 7.33
CA PHE A 286 -31.46 -3.26 7.53
C PHE A 286 -32.24 -4.44 7.00
N LYS A 287 -31.53 -5.42 6.43
CA LYS A 287 -32.16 -6.64 5.95
C LYS A 287 -32.55 -7.54 7.11
N THR A 288 -33.79 -8.00 7.16
CA THR A 288 -34.23 -8.99 8.11
C THR A 288 -33.82 -10.37 7.64
N GLU A 289 -33.11 -11.09 8.49
CA GLU A 289 -32.65 -12.47 8.32
C GLU A 289 -33.23 -13.35 9.42
N GLY A 290 -33.15 -14.67 9.29
CA GLY A 290 -33.68 -15.61 10.30
C GLY A 290 -33.04 -15.49 11.69
N TRP A 291 -31.84 -14.92 11.76
CA TRP A 291 -31.08 -14.70 12.99
C TRP A 291 -31.13 -13.26 13.53
N GLY A 292 -31.79 -12.33 12.82
CA GLY A 292 -31.90 -10.93 13.18
C GLY A 292 -31.74 -9.99 12.00
N LYS A 293 -31.33 -8.75 12.24
CA LYS A 293 -31.11 -7.74 11.20
C LYS A 293 -29.63 -7.65 10.82
N ASP A 294 -29.38 -7.62 9.52
CA ASP A 294 -28.05 -7.47 8.94
C ASP A 294 -27.86 -6.05 8.40
N GLU A 295 -26.76 -5.40 8.80
CA GLU A 295 -26.47 -3.99 8.59
C GLU A 295 -25.10 -3.72 7.96
N ARG A 296 -24.47 -4.71 7.35
CA ARG A 296 -23.10 -4.61 6.87
C ARG A 296 -23.00 -3.84 5.56
N TYR A 297 -21.99 -2.97 5.45
CA TYR A 297 -21.76 -2.15 4.26
C TYR A 297 -20.26 -1.88 4.03
N LYS A 298 -19.93 -1.41 2.83
CA LYS A 298 -18.65 -0.84 2.44
C LYS A 298 -18.83 0.10 1.25
N PHE A 299 -17.76 0.70 0.76
CA PHE A 299 -17.83 1.62 -0.37
C PHE A 299 -17.11 1.03 -1.59
N LYS A 300 -17.59 1.40 -2.77
CA LYS A 300 -16.92 1.15 -4.04
C LYS A 300 -16.71 2.47 -4.76
N MET A 301 -15.47 2.75 -5.11
CA MET A 301 -15.09 3.83 -6.00
C MET A 301 -14.87 3.24 -7.40
N THR A 302 -15.55 3.80 -8.40
CA THR A 302 -15.34 3.42 -9.79
C THR A 302 -14.40 4.44 -10.43
N THR A 303 -13.32 3.94 -11.02
CA THR A 303 -12.27 4.75 -11.62
C THR A 303 -12.11 4.44 -13.09
N LEU A 304 -11.65 5.43 -13.86
CA LEU A 304 -11.25 5.30 -15.24
C LEU A 304 -9.77 5.66 -15.35
N THR A 305 -8.96 4.70 -15.76
CA THR A 305 -7.52 4.91 -15.96
C THR A 305 -7.24 5.72 -17.22
N SER A 306 -6.02 6.25 -17.35
CA SER A 306 -5.59 6.93 -18.58
C SER A 306 -5.56 6.00 -19.81
N ALA A 307 -5.51 4.69 -19.61
CA ALA A 307 -5.62 3.67 -20.66
C ALA A 307 -7.07 3.41 -21.10
N GLY A 308 -8.06 3.94 -20.36
CA GLY A 308 -9.48 3.74 -20.63
C GLY A 308 -10.10 2.54 -19.89
N ASP A 309 -9.37 1.90 -18.99
CA ASP A 309 -9.87 0.77 -18.20
C ASP A 309 -10.75 1.26 -17.05
N ILE A 310 -11.91 0.62 -16.89
CA ILE A 310 -12.81 0.85 -15.75
C ILE A 310 -12.42 -0.11 -14.63
N VAL A 311 -12.05 0.44 -13.48
CA VAL A 311 -11.63 -0.32 -12.31
C VAL A 311 -12.51 0.01 -11.11
N GLY A 312 -12.93 -1.02 -10.37
CA GLY A 312 -13.63 -0.87 -9.11
C GLY A 312 -12.66 -1.00 -7.94
N GLU A 313 -12.49 0.05 -7.16
CA GLU A 313 -11.70 0.05 -5.93
C GLU A 313 -12.63 -0.03 -4.72
N TRP A 314 -12.36 -0.96 -3.82
CA TRP A 314 -13.19 -1.18 -2.64
C TRP A 314 -12.56 -0.57 -1.40
N TRP A 315 -13.39 0.09 -0.59
CA TRP A 315 -13.00 0.79 0.61
C TRP A 315 -13.82 0.31 1.81
N GLY A 316 -13.12 -0.13 2.85
CA GLY A 316 -13.73 -0.73 4.02
C GLY A 316 -12.80 -0.65 5.24
N THR A 317 -12.90 -1.65 6.13
CA THR A 317 -12.12 -1.70 7.37
C THR A 317 -11.58 -3.12 7.63
N PRO A 318 -10.39 -3.26 8.22
CA PRO A 318 -9.93 -4.54 8.74
C PRO A 318 -10.65 -4.95 10.04
N ASN A 319 -11.34 -4.00 10.72
CA ASN A 319 -12.03 -4.20 12.00
C ASN A 319 -13.52 -4.38 11.79
N THR A 320 -14.09 -5.56 12.04
CA THR A 320 -15.32 -5.89 11.37
C THR A 320 -16.51 -6.33 12.22
N ASP A 321 -16.39 -6.54 13.54
CA ASP A 321 -17.40 -7.39 14.19
C ASP A 321 -18.36 -6.70 15.14
N SER A 322 -18.15 -5.43 15.46
CA SER A 322 -19.05 -4.71 16.37
C SER A 322 -19.79 -3.58 15.66
N ARG A 323 -21.05 -3.39 16.01
CA ARG A 323 -21.77 -2.15 15.64
C ARG A 323 -21.13 -0.97 16.34
N PRO A 324 -20.99 0.19 15.68
CA PRO A 324 -20.52 1.38 16.36
C PRO A 324 -21.56 1.89 17.35
N THR A 325 -21.07 2.52 18.39
CA THR A 325 -21.84 3.23 19.41
C THR A 325 -21.35 4.66 19.53
N SER A 326 -22.01 5.49 20.32
CA SER A 326 -21.54 6.87 20.58
C SER A 326 -20.14 6.93 21.24
N SER A 327 -19.64 5.82 21.79
CA SER A 327 -18.30 5.70 22.38
C SER A 327 -17.28 5.10 21.45
N SER A 328 -17.65 4.72 20.23
CA SER A 328 -16.70 4.16 19.27
C SER A 328 -15.66 5.21 18.88
N PRO A 329 -14.37 4.84 18.80
CA PRO A 329 -13.32 5.78 18.43
C PRO A 329 -13.47 6.20 16.97
N ALA A 330 -12.95 7.39 16.61
CA ALA A 330 -12.96 7.89 15.24
C ALA A 330 -12.30 6.91 14.23
N SER A 331 -11.32 6.13 14.71
CA SER A 331 -10.65 5.11 13.89
C SER A 331 -11.57 3.98 13.42
N TYR A 332 -12.75 3.78 14.03
CA TYR A 332 -13.75 2.84 13.55
C TYR A 332 -14.20 3.19 12.12
N TYR A 333 -14.25 4.46 11.76
CA TYR A 333 -14.73 4.96 10.47
C TYR A 333 -13.61 5.19 9.45
N TYR A 334 -12.37 4.80 9.76
CA TYR A 334 -11.26 4.93 8.82
C TYR A 334 -11.42 3.97 7.65
N LEU A 335 -11.14 4.47 6.46
CA LEU A 335 -11.27 3.76 5.19
C LEU A 335 -9.91 3.20 4.76
N PHE A 336 -9.91 1.92 4.46
CA PHE A 336 -8.75 1.19 3.93
C PHE A 336 -9.14 0.51 2.61
N PRO A 337 -8.20 0.35 1.67
CA PRO A 337 -8.41 -0.52 0.54
C PRO A 337 -8.71 -1.95 1.02
N VAL A 338 -9.76 -2.55 0.46
CA VAL A 338 -10.17 -3.93 0.76
C VAL A 338 -10.47 -4.66 -0.56
N ASP A 339 -10.63 -5.98 -0.49
CA ASP A 339 -11.03 -6.78 -1.65
C ASP A 339 -12.50 -6.58 -2.04
N ASN A 340 -12.91 -7.19 -3.14
CA ASN A 340 -14.27 -7.15 -3.65
C ASN A 340 -15.18 -8.25 -3.06
N ASP A 341 -14.70 -9.08 -2.14
CA ASP A 341 -15.51 -10.09 -1.48
C ASP A 341 -16.69 -9.45 -0.77
N GLN A 342 -17.90 -10.05 -0.90
CA GLN A 342 -19.14 -9.49 -0.36
C GLN A 342 -19.07 -9.22 1.15
N TRP A 343 -18.28 -10.02 1.90
CA TRP A 343 -18.30 -10.06 3.35
C TRP A 343 -17.04 -9.56 4.02
N ASN A 344 -15.93 -9.49 3.29
CA ASN A 344 -14.66 -9.01 3.84
C ASN A 344 -14.62 -7.48 3.88
N GLY A 345 -13.90 -6.95 4.86
CA GLY A 345 -13.64 -5.51 4.96
C GLY A 345 -14.88 -4.64 5.16
N LYS A 346 -15.99 -5.19 5.68
CA LYS A 346 -17.25 -4.47 5.88
C LYS A 346 -17.28 -3.67 7.18
N PHE A 347 -17.98 -2.55 7.16
CA PHE A 347 -18.48 -1.84 8.35
C PHE A 347 -19.82 -2.38 8.77
N LYS A 348 -20.29 -1.95 9.95
CA LYS A 348 -21.67 -2.09 10.40
C LYS A 348 -22.27 -0.71 10.67
N PHE A 349 -23.52 -0.50 10.26
CA PHE A 349 -24.26 0.69 10.65
C PHE A 349 -24.53 0.68 12.16
N ALA A 350 -24.62 1.87 12.76
CA ALA A 350 -25.15 2.05 14.10
C ALA A 350 -26.64 1.70 14.13
N THR A 351 -27.14 1.25 15.29
CA THR A 351 -28.50 0.71 15.41
C THR A 351 -29.59 1.72 15.02
N GLU A 352 -29.38 3.01 15.30
CA GLU A 352 -30.32 4.11 14.99
C GLU A 352 -30.47 4.43 13.50
N ILE A 353 -29.61 3.86 12.66
CA ILE A 353 -29.66 4.05 11.21
C ILE A 353 -30.74 3.19 10.55
N ASP A 354 -31.18 2.10 11.21
CA ASP A 354 -32.24 1.25 10.69
C ASP A 354 -33.57 2.02 10.52
N GLY A 355 -34.17 1.97 9.33
CA GLY A 355 -35.40 2.67 9.00
C GLY A 355 -35.28 4.21 9.04
N SER A 356 -34.10 4.74 8.75
CA SER A 356 -33.84 6.18 8.79
C SER A 356 -33.60 6.78 7.41
N LEU A 357 -33.78 8.07 7.31
CA LEU A 357 -33.14 8.93 6.32
C LEU A 357 -31.80 9.36 6.89
N SER A 358 -30.72 9.15 6.15
CA SER A 358 -29.36 9.42 6.61
C SER A 358 -28.53 10.17 5.57
N ASP A 359 -27.67 11.06 6.05
CA ASP A 359 -26.60 11.65 5.26
C ASP A 359 -25.38 10.72 5.35
N VAL A 360 -24.75 10.47 4.22
CA VAL A 360 -23.51 9.71 4.11
C VAL A 360 -22.44 10.59 3.50
N SER A 361 -21.28 10.69 4.15
CA SER A 361 -20.14 11.46 3.66
C SER A 361 -18.89 10.58 3.63
N VAL A 362 -18.13 10.67 2.54
CA VAL A 362 -16.83 10.02 2.36
C VAL A 362 -15.77 11.10 2.21
N PHE A 363 -14.70 11.03 3.02
CA PHE A 363 -13.66 12.03 3.09
C PHE A 363 -12.32 11.40 2.69
N LEU A 364 -11.85 11.69 1.48
CA LEU A 364 -10.53 11.33 0.97
C LEU A 364 -9.63 12.57 0.94
N GLN A 365 -9.50 13.23 2.09
CA GLN A 365 -8.79 14.49 2.25
C GLN A 365 -7.35 14.27 2.71
N ALA A 366 -6.47 15.22 2.40
CA ALA A 366 -5.06 15.13 2.76
C ALA A 366 -4.80 15.18 4.27
N THR A 367 -5.65 15.89 5.01
CA THR A 367 -5.51 16.10 6.45
C THR A 367 -6.08 14.92 7.24
N GLY A 368 -5.22 14.00 7.63
CA GLY A 368 -5.60 12.84 8.44
C GLY A 368 -5.90 11.58 7.63
N PRO A 369 -6.35 10.50 8.29
CA PRO A 369 -6.78 9.27 7.65
C PRO A 369 -8.01 9.49 6.76
N TYR A 370 -8.13 8.71 5.69
CA TYR A 370 -9.39 8.65 4.94
C TYR A 370 -10.47 8.08 5.83
N THR A 371 -11.66 8.68 5.79
CA THR A 371 -12.75 8.35 6.71
C THR A 371 -14.11 8.55 6.07
N HIS A 372 -15.16 8.13 6.77
CA HIS A 372 -16.53 8.40 6.38
C HIS A 372 -17.40 8.73 7.61
N GLU A 373 -18.55 9.30 7.37
CA GLU A 373 -19.55 9.60 8.37
C GLU A 373 -20.94 9.17 7.86
N ILE A 374 -21.73 8.61 8.77
CA ILE A 374 -23.16 8.32 8.51
C ILE A 374 -23.96 8.93 9.65
N LYS A 375 -24.87 9.86 9.29
CA LYS A 375 -25.64 10.63 10.24
C LYS A 375 -27.12 10.53 9.94
N LYS A 376 -27.89 10.05 10.89
CA LYS A 376 -29.36 10.08 10.83
C LYS A 376 -29.85 11.53 10.77
N VAL A 377 -30.74 11.83 9.81
CA VAL A 377 -31.33 13.15 9.63
C VAL A 377 -32.87 13.12 9.72
N GLY A 378 -33.49 11.94 9.67
CA GLY A 378 -34.92 11.76 9.80
C GLY A 378 -35.33 10.30 9.93
N ALA A 379 -36.62 10.03 10.08
CA ALA A 379 -37.21 8.71 9.90
C ALA A 379 -37.64 8.54 8.44
N GLN A 380 -37.73 7.29 7.98
CA GLN A 380 -38.33 6.95 6.69
C GLN A 380 -39.83 7.14 6.71
#